data_fb50e5046931897d393fb8be2e29b520
#
_entry.id   fb50e5046931897d393fb8be2e29b520
#
_cell.length_a   1.000
_cell.length_b   1.000
_cell.length_c   1.000
_cell.angle_alpha   90.00
_cell.angle_beta   90.00
_cell.angle_gamma   90.00
#
_symmetry.space_group_name_H-M   'P 1'
#
loop_
_entity.id
_entity.type
_entity.pdbx_description
1 polymer ?
#
loop_
_entity_poly.entity_id
_entity_poly.type
_entity_poly.pdbx_seq_one_letter_code
_entity_poly.pdbx_strand_id
1 'polypeptide(L)'
;MDIQNVFEEESSGTASSAVSDTEEEGPKQHKDHYPNCDVNVWLRSCEQEIVEPIAGKVTGVIPDWLNGSLLRNGPGSLKVGEMTFNHLFDSSALLHRFNVENGQVSYQCRFLKSDAYKKNTAAQRIVVTEFGTKAVPDPCHTIFHKINAIFAKPGENNSDNAMISIYPFGDEYFAFTESPIIHKINPETLNTDAKLNVSDYVGIVNHTSHPHVMSDGTVYNLGCSITKTGPAYTIICFPNGEDMFENAHIVASVPARWRFHPGYMHTFGITENFFIVVEQPLSVSVPSMLVNQMMNEPMAASLKWYQNEQTFIYLLDRDTGELKHTYHVEPFFYLHIINQYEKDEHIVLDICCYKDPSMLNCMYIDTMKNMQQNPDYAKMFRGRPLRFVLPLNYQDALKRSTSSIFSIKRSFSSLIKKLSVGEDYDSGKRNTNDSNLTLRNLVTLENTKATAYVMPDGTVFCKPQLLCDLGCETPRIFYEQHLGREYRYFYAISSDVDADNPGTLIKVDVVNNTKQTWCEENVYPSEPIFVPDPDPQSEDDGVVLAAMVWGREEENRVGLLVLDAKSFTEIARSEFTTPGPVPKCLHGWFRATKKAD
;
A
#
# COMPACT_ATOMS: atom_id res chain seq x y z
N MET A 1 4.06 -4.84 22.20
CA MET A 1 2.59 -4.83 21.99
C MET A 1 2.28 -5.95 21.00
N ASP A 2 1.24 -6.73 21.22
CA ASP A 2 0.83 -7.77 20.26
C ASP A 2 0.01 -7.12 19.15
N ILE A 3 0.28 -7.49 17.91
CA ILE A 3 -0.38 -6.88 16.73
C ILE A 3 -1.91 -7.06 16.84
N GLN A 4 -2.36 -8.23 17.25
CA GLN A 4 -3.80 -8.52 17.39
C GLN A 4 -4.47 -7.60 18.43
N ASN A 5 -3.80 -7.28 19.54
CA ASN A 5 -4.33 -6.41 20.57
C ASN A 5 -4.49 -4.96 20.11
N VAL A 6 -3.63 -4.47 19.18
CA VAL A 6 -3.77 -3.12 18.60
C VAL A 6 -5.14 -2.93 17.95
N PHE A 7 -5.71 -4.00 17.39
CA PHE A 7 -7.00 -3.97 16.71
C PHE A 7 -8.20 -4.37 17.61
N GLU A 8 -7.96 -4.88 18.83
CA GLU A 8 -9.00 -5.34 19.75
C GLU A 8 -9.32 -4.34 20.88
N GLU A 9 -8.34 -3.60 21.40
CA GLU A 9 -8.53 -2.64 22.51
C GLU A 9 -9.50 -1.49 22.16
N GLU A 10 -9.67 -1.16 20.89
CA GLU A 10 -10.59 -0.12 20.43
C GLU A 10 -12.08 -0.58 20.44
N SER A 11 -12.36 -1.88 20.56
CA SER A 11 -13.72 -2.43 20.59
C SER A 11 -14.44 -2.22 21.94
N SER A 12 -13.71 -1.85 22.99
CA SER A 12 -14.26 -1.70 24.36
C SER A 12 -14.66 -0.26 24.74
N GLY A 13 -14.36 0.73 23.88
CA GLY A 13 -14.53 2.16 24.19
C GLY A 13 -15.91 2.78 23.94
N THR A 14 -16.84 2.10 23.29
CA THR A 14 -18.14 2.65 22.88
C THR A 14 -19.37 1.92 23.43
N ALA A 15 -19.26 1.25 24.58
CA ALA A 15 -20.43 0.74 25.28
C ALA A 15 -21.04 1.84 26.15
N SER A 16 -21.85 2.73 25.58
CA SER A 16 -22.74 3.57 26.34
C SER A 16 -23.91 2.70 26.89
N SER A 17 -24.12 2.80 28.19
CA SER A 17 -25.15 2.14 28.99
C SER A 17 -26.52 2.11 28.29
N ALA A 18 -26.98 0.93 27.89
CA ALA A 18 -28.35 0.71 27.49
C ALA A 18 -29.24 0.64 28.74
N VAL A 19 -30.07 1.65 28.90
CA VAL A 19 -31.25 1.59 29.77
C VAL A 19 -32.29 0.72 29.05
N SER A 20 -32.78 -0.31 29.74
CA SER A 20 -33.84 -1.20 29.27
C SER A 20 -35.17 -0.47 29.31
N ASP A 21 -35.68 -0.04 28.17
CA ASP A 21 -37.13 0.24 28.02
C ASP A 21 -37.68 -0.72 26.95
N THR A 22 -38.68 -1.48 27.41
CA THR A 22 -39.53 -2.35 26.59
C THR A 22 -40.50 -1.49 25.81
N GLU A 23 -40.26 -1.27 24.53
CA GLU A 23 -41.23 -0.72 23.58
C GLU A 23 -41.45 -1.64 22.39
N GLU A 24 -42.70 -1.65 21.90
CA GLU A 24 -43.24 -2.50 20.85
C GLU A 24 -42.46 -2.39 19.53
N GLU A 25 -42.17 -3.52 18.91
CA GLU A 25 -41.45 -3.62 17.61
C GLU A 25 -42.27 -3.01 16.46
N GLY A 26 -42.04 -1.74 16.16
CA GLY A 26 -42.32 -1.15 14.86
C GLY A 26 -41.30 -1.66 13.81
N PRO A 27 -41.52 -1.45 12.48
CA PRO A 27 -40.57 -1.89 11.45
C PRO A 27 -39.20 -1.33 11.76
N LYS A 28 -38.22 -2.22 11.97
CA LYS A 28 -36.80 -1.87 12.26
C LYS A 28 -36.29 -0.96 11.13
N GLN A 29 -36.20 0.34 11.37
CA GLN A 29 -35.38 1.21 10.55
C GLN A 29 -33.95 0.71 10.65
N HIS A 30 -33.38 0.25 9.54
CA HIS A 30 -31.96 -0.09 9.45
C HIS A 30 -31.17 1.18 9.79
N LYS A 31 -30.50 1.17 10.95
CA LYS A 31 -29.62 2.26 11.36
C LYS A 31 -28.32 2.12 10.57
N ASP A 32 -27.97 3.15 9.81
CA ASP A 32 -26.65 3.22 9.14
C ASP A 32 -25.53 3.19 10.18
N HIS A 33 -24.56 2.31 10.02
CA HIS A 33 -23.40 2.19 10.91
C HIS A 33 -22.38 3.31 10.70
N TYR A 34 -22.26 3.83 9.46
CA TYR A 34 -21.25 4.82 9.06
C TYR A 34 -21.89 6.02 8.35
N PRO A 35 -22.76 6.80 9.03
CA PRO A 35 -23.60 7.82 8.39
C PRO A 35 -22.79 8.98 7.77
N ASN A 36 -21.54 9.18 8.24
CA ASN A 36 -20.65 10.22 7.74
C ASN A 36 -19.81 9.76 6.54
N CYS A 37 -19.79 8.46 6.24
CA CYS A 37 -19.01 7.91 5.13
C CYS A 37 -19.87 7.80 3.86
N ASP A 38 -19.55 8.58 2.84
CA ASP A 38 -20.13 8.42 1.51
C ASP A 38 -19.26 7.50 0.63
N VAL A 39 -19.67 6.25 0.56
CA VAL A 39 -18.97 5.24 -0.26
C VAL A 39 -19.04 5.53 -1.76
N ASN A 40 -19.99 6.38 -2.21
CA ASN A 40 -20.15 6.67 -3.63
C ASN A 40 -18.94 7.36 -4.23
N VAL A 41 -18.10 8.04 -3.44
CA VAL A 41 -16.84 8.64 -3.93
C VAL A 41 -15.90 7.63 -4.59
N TRP A 42 -15.97 6.35 -4.21
CA TRP A 42 -15.22 5.24 -4.83
C TRP A 42 -16.03 4.48 -5.88
N LEU A 43 -17.38 4.58 -5.85
CA LEU A 43 -18.27 3.83 -6.73
C LEU A 43 -18.65 4.61 -8.01
N ARG A 44 -18.18 5.84 -8.14
CA ARG A 44 -18.36 6.66 -9.34
C ARG A 44 -17.62 6.08 -10.54
N SER A 45 -18.12 6.39 -11.72
CA SER A 45 -17.43 6.12 -12.99
C SER A 45 -17.28 7.43 -13.76
N CYS A 46 -16.08 7.70 -14.23
CA CYS A 46 -15.85 8.80 -15.18
C CYS A 46 -16.54 8.43 -16.50
N GLU A 47 -17.48 9.26 -16.91
CA GLU A 47 -18.24 9.05 -18.15
C GLU A 47 -17.63 9.84 -19.31
N GLN A 48 -16.92 10.92 -19.02
CA GLN A 48 -16.33 11.80 -20.02
C GLN A 48 -14.91 12.20 -19.65
N GLU A 49 -13.94 11.89 -20.53
CA GLU A 49 -12.56 12.35 -20.42
C GLU A 49 -12.48 13.89 -20.56
N ILE A 50 -11.56 14.51 -19.84
CA ILE A 50 -11.23 15.93 -19.99
C ILE A 50 -9.86 15.99 -20.66
N VAL A 51 -9.87 15.97 -21.99
CA VAL A 51 -8.66 15.92 -22.81
C VAL A 51 -7.94 17.27 -22.85
N GLU A 52 -8.70 18.34 -23.08
CA GLU A 52 -8.20 19.71 -23.00
C GLU A 52 -8.28 20.20 -21.57
N PRO A 53 -7.17 20.72 -21.01
CA PRO A 53 -7.13 21.18 -19.62
C PRO A 53 -8.18 22.26 -19.34
N ILE A 54 -8.92 22.11 -18.26
CA ILE A 54 -9.85 23.14 -17.75
C ILE A 54 -9.19 23.94 -16.64
N ALA A 55 -9.43 25.25 -16.62
CA ALA A 55 -8.91 26.14 -15.58
C ALA A 55 -9.70 25.97 -14.27
N GLY A 56 -9.01 25.93 -13.13
CA GLY A 56 -9.61 25.87 -11.82
C GLY A 56 -9.85 27.25 -11.22
N LYS A 57 -10.79 27.29 -10.28
CA LYS A 57 -11.01 28.46 -9.42
C LYS A 57 -10.08 28.34 -8.20
N VAL A 58 -9.04 29.14 -8.16
CA VAL A 58 -8.11 29.19 -7.02
C VAL A 58 -8.69 30.04 -5.89
N THR A 59 -8.59 29.51 -4.66
CA THR A 59 -8.88 30.22 -3.42
C THR A 59 -7.65 30.10 -2.52
N GLY A 60 -7.25 31.19 -1.83
CA GLY A 60 -6.01 31.25 -1.08
C GLY A 60 -4.82 31.65 -1.96
N VAL A 61 -3.61 31.35 -1.51
CA VAL A 61 -2.36 31.72 -2.20
C VAL A 61 -1.49 30.48 -2.38
N ILE A 62 -1.29 30.09 -3.63
CA ILE A 62 -0.34 29.04 -3.99
C ILE A 62 1.07 29.66 -3.99
N PRO A 63 2.07 29.04 -3.32
CA PRO A 63 3.44 29.57 -3.32
C PRO A 63 4.00 29.75 -4.74
N ASP A 64 4.67 30.85 -5.00
CA ASP A 64 5.22 31.18 -6.34
C ASP A 64 6.25 30.15 -6.83
N TRP A 65 6.93 29.48 -5.92
CA TRP A 65 7.91 28.45 -6.24
C TRP A 65 7.25 27.11 -6.66
N LEU A 66 5.98 26.89 -6.29
CA LEU A 66 5.28 25.64 -6.61
C LEU A 66 4.84 25.66 -8.08
N ASN A 67 5.66 25.04 -8.93
CA ASN A 67 5.36 24.87 -10.35
C ASN A 67 5.62 23.43 -10.78
N GLY A 68 4.66 22.82 -11.46
CA GLY A 68 4.76 21.42 -11.87
C GLY A 68 3.40 20.75 -12.04
N SER A 69 3.42 19.45 -12.21
CA SER A 69 2.21 18.66 -12.41
C SER A 69 2.11 17.56 -11.36
N LEU A 70 1.01 17.52 -10.63
CA LEU A 70 0.62 16.36 -9.86
C LEU A 70 -0.09 15.37 -10.80
N LEU A 71 0.60 14.28 -11.12
CA LEU A 71 0.09 13.16 -11.90
C LEU A 71 -0.55 12.15 -10.95
N ARG A 72 -1.76 11.66 -11.26
CA ARG A 72 -2.50 10.70 -10.42
C ARG A 72 -3.01 9.56 -11.28
N ASN A 73 -3.14 8.39 -10.68
CA ASN A 73 -3.75 7.20 -11.26
C ASN A 73 -4.79 6.62 -10.29
N GLY A 74 -5.73 5.88 -10.79
CA GLY A 74 -6.72 5.23 -9.95
C GLY A 74 -7.90 4.67 -10.73
N PRO A 75 -8.94 4.22 -10.00
CA PRO A 75 -10.16 3.73 -10.59
C PRO A 75 -10.84 4.84 -11.41
N GLY A 76 -11.22 4.53 -12.64
CA GLY A 76 -11.86 5.48 -13.53
C GLY A 76 -13.28 5.08 -13.90
N SER A 77 -13.50 3.84 -14.34
CA SER A 77 -14.84 3.34 -14.64
C SER A 77 -15.03 1.93 -14.11
N LEU A 78 -16.11 1.75 -13.35
CA LEU A 78 -16.57 0.46 -12.86
C LEU A 78 -17.49 -0.25 -13.87
N LYS A 79 -17.80 0.39 -15.00
CA LYS A 79 -18.77 -0.12 -15.98
C LYS A 79 -18.13 -0.31 -17.35
N VAL A 80 -18.62 -1.33 -18.06
CA VAL A 80 -18.34 -1.59 -19.48
C VAL A 80 -19.66 -1.99 -20.12
N GLY A 81 -20.26 -1.09 -20.92
CA GLY A 81 -21.63 -1.25 -21.37
C GLY A 81 -22.58 -1.37 -20.17
N GLU A 82 -23.40 -2.42 -20.16
CA GLU A 82 -24.33 -2.71 -19.07
C GLU A 82 -23.70 -3.54 -17.92
N MET A 83 -22.43 -3.95 -18.04
CA MET A 83 -21.75 -4.76 -17.04
C MET A 83 -21.00 -3.90 -16.04
N THR A 84 -20.96 -4.36 -14.79
CA THR A 84 -20.17 -3.74 -13.70
C THR A 84 -19.08 -4.70 -13.26
N PHE A 85 -17.86 -4.19 -13.02
CA PHE A 85 -16.82 -4.94 -12.35
C PHE A 85 -17.24 -5.30 -10.92
N ASN A 86 -16.68 -6.39 -10.40
CA ASN A 86 -17.02 -6.87 -9.05
C ASN A 86 -16.13 -6.24 -7.96
N HIS A 87 -14.93 -5.80 -8.30
CA HIS A 87 -13.95 -5.31 -7.34
C HIS A 87 -13.40 -3.94 -7.78
N LEU A 88 -13.10 -3.06 -6.83
CA LEU A 88 -12.61 -1.71 -7.11
C LEU A 88 -11.31 -1.72 -7.93
N PHE A 89 -10.42 -2.69 -7.68
CA PHE A 89 -9.15 -2.83 -8.41
C PHE A 89 -9.31 -3.31 -9.86
N ASP A 90 -10.52 -3.66 -10.30
CA ASP A 90 -10.79 -4.08 -11.68
C ASP A 90 -11.19 -2.91 -12.58
N SER A 91 -11.49 -1.74 -11.98
CA SER A 91 -11.96 -0.57 -12.72
C SER A 91 -10.95 -0.13 -13.78
N SER A 92 -11.46 0.35 -14.91
CA SER A 92 -10.59 0.91 -15.95
C SER A 92 -9.76 2.06 -15.42
N ALA A 93 -8.45 2.04 -15.65
CA ALA A 93 -7.51 3.04 -15.13
C ALA A 93 -7.81 4.44 -15.68
N LEU A 94 -7.85 5.44 -14.80
CA LEU A 94 -8.00 6.85 -15.14
C LEU A 94 -6.78 7.63 -14.62
N LEU A 95 -6.12 8.31 -15.54
CA LEU A 95 -5.01 9.22 -15.26
C LEU A 95 -5.56 10.61 -15.05
N HIS A 96 -5.00 11.34 -14.07
CA HIS A 96 -5.34 12.74 -13.79
C HIS A 96 -4.06 13.58 -13.77
N ARG A 97 -4.17 14.82 -14.19
CA ARG A 97 -3.12 15.81 -14.10
C ARG A 97 -3.66 17.12 -13.54
N PHE A 98 -3.07 17.59 -12.46
CA PHE A 98 -3.25 18.93 -11.93
C PHE A 98 -1.95 19.68 -12.23
N ASN A 99 -1.99 20.62 -13.17
CA ASN A 99 -0.83 21.43 -13.51
C ASN A 99 -0.88 22.75 -12.76
N VAL A 100 0.13 23.01 -11.95
CA VAL A 100 0.32 24.25 -11.20
C VAL A 100 1.34 25.09 -11.94
N GLU A 101 0.97 26.30 -12.34
CA GLU A 101 1.83 27.23 -13.05
C GLU A 101 1.47 28.67 -12.68
N ASN A 102 2.45 29.42 -12.16
CA ASN A 102 2.29 30.83 -11.77
C ASN A 102 1.04 31.07 -10.87
N GLY A 103 0.82 30.21 -9.88
CA GLY A 103 -0.29 30.32 -8.95
C GLY A 103 -1.67 29.94 -9.52
N GLN A 104 -1.73 29.49 -10.77
CA GLN A 104 -2.94 28.97 -11.41
C GLN A 104 -2.88 27.45 -11.50
N VAL A 105 -4.05 26.82 -11.52
CA VAL A 105 -4.13 25.35 -11.66
C VAL A 105 -5.06 25.00 -12.80
N SER A 106 -4.62 24.04 -13.62
CA SER A 106 -5.47 23.40 -14.62
C SER A 106 -5.61 21.91 -14.36
N TYR A 107 -6.71 21.32 -14.79
CA TYR A 107 -7.03 19.92 -14.59
C TYR A 107 -7.41 19.24 -15.90
N GLN A 108 -6.94 18.00 -16.06
CA GLN A 108 -7.34 17.09 -17.14
C GLN A 108 -7.36 15.65 -16.63
N CYS A 109 -8.15 14.78 -17.30
CA CYS A 109 -8.14 13.34 -17.03
C CYS A 109 -8.37 12.54 -18.31
N ARG A 110 -7.72 11.36 -18.39
CA ARG A 110 -7.85 10.43 -19.53
C ARG A 110 -7.76 8.99 -19.09
N PHE A 111 -8.54 8.12 -19.74
CA PHE A 111 -8.38 6.69 -19.55
C PHE A 111 -7.06 6.19 -20.12
N LEU A 112 -6.39 5.32 -19.37
CA LEU A 112 -5.26 4.56 -19.86
C LEU A 112 -5.75 3.63 -20.99
N LYS A 113 -5.18 3.74 -22.17
CA LYS A 113 -5.58 2.95 -23.34
C LYS A 113 -4.86 1.59 -23.35
N SER A 114 -5.00 0.83 -22.25
CA SER A 114 -4.53 -0.56 -22.15
C SER A 114 -5.24 -1.48 -23.16
N ASP A 115 -4.71 -2.67 -23.41
CA ASP A 115 -5.37 -3.65 -24.27
C ASP A 115 -6.66 -4.18 -23.64
N ALA A 116 -6.68 -4.33 -22.30
CA ALA A 116 -7.88 -4.66 -21.54
C ALA A 116 -8.97 -3.61 -21.76
N TYR A 117 -8.64 -2.32 -21.60
CA TYR A 117 -9.57 -1.21 -21.87
C TYR A 117 -10.12 -1.24 -23.29
N LYS A 118 -9.23 -1.36 -24.30
CA LYS A 118 -9.62 -1.39 -25.72
C LYS A 118 -10.53 -2.57 -26.04
N LYS A 119 -10.20 -3.78 -25.56
CA LYS A 119 -11.00 -5.00 -25.79
C LYS A 119 -12.37 -4.90 -25.13
N ASN A 120 -12.43 -4.49 -23.87
CA ASN A 120 -13.67 -4.34 -23.13
C ASN A 120 -14.57 -3.28 -23.75
N THR A 121 -14.02 -2.13 -24.13
CA THR A 121 -14.76 -1.02 -24.78
C THR A 121 -15.28 -1.43 -26.15
N ALA A 122 -14.46 -2.09 -26.99
CA ALA A 122 -14.89 -2.56 -28.31
C ALA A 122 -15.99 -3.62 -28.22
N ALA A 123 -15.93 -4.50 -27.22
CA ALA A 123 -16.93 -5.54 -27.01
C ALA A 123 -18.19 -5.03 -26.27
N GLN A 124 -18.17 -3.82 -25.70
CA GLN A 124 -19.20 -3.27 -24.80
C GLN A 124 -19.60 -4.24 -23.67
N ARG A 125 -18.62 -5.03 -23.20
CA ARG A 125 -18.77 -5.99 -22.11
C ARG A 125 -17.39 -6.37 -21.57
N ILE A 126 -17.34 -6.95 -20.38
CA ILE A 126 -16.10 -7.40 -19.73
C ILE A 126 -15.66 -8.70 -20.39
N VAL A 127 -14.61 -8.64 -21.23
CA VAL A 127 -14.03 -9.78 -21.97
C VAL A 127 -12.61 -10.13 -21.50
N VAL A 128 -12.02 -9.33 -20.60
CA VAL A 128 -10.75 -9.59 -19.94
C VAL A 128 -11.02 -9.87 -18.46
N THR A 129 -10.52 -11.01 -17.95
CA THR A 129 -10.62 -11.34 -16.52
C THR A 129 -9.64 -10.48 -15.74
N GLU A 130 -10.14 -9.87 -14.66
CA GLU A 130 -9.40 -8.99 -13.78
C GLU A 130 -9.14 -9.64 -12.41
N PHE A 131 -8.69 -8.87 -11.43
CA PHE A 131 -8.36 -9.35 -10.08
C PHE A 131 -9.56 -10.02 -9.38
N GLY A 132 -10.74 -9.40 -9.38
CA GLY A 132 -11.96 -9.88 -8.73
C GLY A 132 -13.13 -10.16 -9.68
N THR A 133 -13.00 -9.84 -10.99
CA THR A 133 -14.06 -9.98 -11.97
C THR A 133 -13.72 -11.01 -13.04
N LYS A 134 -14.61 -11.97 -13.21
CA LYS A 134 -14.54 -12.97 -14.27
C LYS A 134 -15.07 -12.40 -15.58
N ALA A 135 -14.31 -12.56 -16.67
CA ALA A 135 -14.75 -12.19 -18.00
C ALA A 135 -15.90 -13.06 -18.51
N VAL A 136 -16.73 -12.48 -19.38
CA VAL A 136 -17.72 -13.26 -20.14
C VAL A 136 -16.98 -14.26 -21.04
N PRO A 137 -17.31 -15.56 -20.97
CA PRO A 137 -16.66 -16.56 -21.80
C PRO A 137 -16.81 -16.27 -23.29
N ASP A 138 -15.71 -16.36 -24.03
CA ASP A 138 -15.75 -16.36 -25.48
C ASP A 138 -16.13 -17.77 -25.99
N PRO A 139 -17.28 -17.94 -26.63
CA PRO A 139 -17.73 -19.25 -27.14
C PRO A 139 -16.80 -19.83 -28.24
N CYS A 140 -15.96 -18.99 -28.85
CA CYS A 140 -15.01 -19.40 -29.87
C CYS A 140 -13.69 -19.94 -29.28
N HIS A 141 -13.45 -19.73 -28.00
CA HIS A 141 -12.25 -20.25 -27.32
C HIS A 141 -12.39 -21.73 -27.03
N THR A 142 -11.64 -22.54 -27.77
CA THR A 142 -11.55 -24.00 -27.56
C THR A 142 -10.66 -24.33 -26.36
N ILE A 143 -10.74 -25.59 -25.88
CA ILE A 143 -9.88 -26.09 -24.81
C ILE A 143 -8.37 -25.98 -25.17
N PHE A 144 -8.02 -26.03 -26.46
CA PHE A 144 -6.64 -25.86 -26.92
C PHE A 144 -6.14 -24.42 -26.71
N HIS A 145 -6.97 -23.40 -26.89
CA HIS A 145 -6.61 -22.01 -26.58
C HIS A 145 -6.35 -21.85 -25.08
N LYS A 146 -7.15 -22.50 -24.22
CA LYS A 146 -6.98 -22.45 -22.77
C LYS A 146 -5.68 -23.15 -22.31
N ILE A 147 -5.32 -24.27 -22.94
CA ILE A 147 -4.05 -24.99 -22.66
C ILE A 147 -2.87 -24.12 -23.11
N ASN A 148 -2.92 -23.53 -24.29
CA ASN A 148 -1.85 -22.65 -24.78
C ASN A 148 -1.65 -21.42 -23.90
N ALA A 149 -2.72 -20.91 -23.28
CA ALA A 149 -2.65 -19.78 -22.35
C ALA A 149 -1.79 -20.06 -21.13
N ILE A 150 -1.68 -21.32 -20.68
CA ILE A 150 -0.81 -21.72 -19.56
C ILE A 150 0.68 -21.60 -19.91
N PHE A 151 1.01 -21.76 -21.18
CA PHE A 151 2.39 -21.70 -21.69
C PHE A 151 2.76 -20.34 -22.29
N ALA A 152 1.85 -19.37 -22.23
CA ALA A 152 2.12 -18.02 -22.69
C ALA A 152 3.15 -17.31 -21.78
N LYS A 153 3.82 -16.31 -22.35
CA LYS A 153 4.75 -15.49 -21.56
C LYS A 153 4.00 -14.75 -20.44
N PRO A 154 4.68 -14.44 -19.32
CA PRO A 154 4.11 -13.59 -18.29
C PRO A 154 3.53 -12.30 -18.88
N GLY A 155 2.31 -11.94 -18.48
CA GLY A 155 1.61 -10.75 -18.97
C GLY A 155 0.80 -10.91 -20.28
N GLU A 156 1.02 -11.94 -21.11
CA GLU A 156 0.31 -12.07 -22.40
C GLU A 156 -1.19 -12.37 -22.25
N ASN A 157 -1.59 -13.12 -21.23
CA ASN A 157 -2.98 -13.53 -21.00
C ASN A 157 -3.62 -12.90 -19.76
N ASN A 158 -2.89 -12.04 -19.06
CA ASN A 158 -3.40 -11.32 -17.90
C ASN A 158 -3.87 -9.93 -18.33
N SER A 159 -4.67 -9.29 -17.46
CA SER A 159 -4.98 -7.88 -17.64
C SER A 159 -3.72 -7.03 -17.60
N ASP A 160 -3.67 -6.03 -18.47
CA ASP A 160 -2.66 -4.98 -18.50
C ASP A 160 -3.23 -3.63 -18.01
N ASN A 161 -4.36 -3.67 -17.28
CA ASN A 161 -5.01 -2.49 -16.72
C ASN A 161 -4.18 -1.91 -15.57
N ALA A 162 -3.31 -0.94 -15.89
CA ALA A 162 -2.36 -0.36 -14.94
C ALA A 162 -2.99 0.84 -14.20
N MET A 163 -3.79 0.56 -13.17
CA MET A 163 -4.60 1.57 -12.46
C MET A 163 -4.03 2.00 -11.10
N ILE A 164 -2.85 1.51 -10.69
CA ILE A 164 -2.39 1.68 -9.30
C ILE A 164 -1.60 2.98 -9.14
N SER A 165 -0.50 3.15 -9.89
CA SER A 165 0.46 4.22 -9.63
C SER A 165 1.08 4.79 -10.91
N ILE A 166 1.85 5.87 -10.75
CA ILE A 166 2.68 6.47 -11.80
C ILE A 166 4.06 6.73 -11.21
N TYR A 167 5.12 6.30 -11.93
CA TYR A 167 6.50 6.56 -11.54
C TYR A 167 7.36 6.99 -12.73
N PRO A 168 8.38 7.85 -12.50
CA PRO A 168 9.38 8.18 -13.51
C PRO A 168 10.44 7.08 -13.65
N PHE A 169 10.89 6.85 -14.87
CA PHE A 169 12.09 6.12 -15.24
C PHE A 169 12.92 7.03 -16.14
N GLY A 170 13.91 7.70 -15.57
CA GLY A 170 14.57 8.82 -16.22
C GLY A 170 13.61 9.98 -16.49
N ASP A 171 13.52 10.43 -17.73
CA ASP A 171 12.59 11.48 -18.16
C ASP A 171 11.21 10.93 -18.60
N GLU A 172 11.03 9.61 -18.61
CA GLU A 172 9.80 8.94 -19.02
C GLU A 172 8.91 8.59 -17.83
N TYR A 173 7.59 8.54 -18.03
CA TYR A 173 6.61 8.24 -17.00
C TYR A 173 5.82 6.98 -17.36
N PHE A 174 5.63 6.12 -16.36
CA PHE A 174 4.93 4.85 -16.56
C PHE A 174 3.81 4.67 -15.55
N ALA A 175 2.66 4.18 -16.04
CA ALA A 175 1.56 3.69 -15.22
C ALA A 175 1.78 2.20 -14.89
N PHE A 176 1.53 1.85 -13.62
CA PHE A 176 1.84 0.56 -13.04
C PHE A 176 0.61 -0.21 -12.57
N THR A 177 0.74 -1.52 -12.61
CA THR A 177 -0.04 -2.52 -11.88
C THR A 177 0.91 -3.64 -11.41
N GLU A 178 0.40 -4.67 -10.75
CA GLU A 178 1.20 -5.79 -10.25
C GLU A 178 1.46 -6.90 -11.28
N SER A 179 1.16 -6.67 -12.56
CA SER A 179 1.59 -7.52 -13.68
C SER A 179 2.97 -7.06 -14.19
N PRO A 180 3.65 -7.85 -15.04
CA PRO A 180 4.91 -7.39 -15.64
C PRO A 180 4.71 -6.31 -16.73
N ILE A 181 3.48 -5.92 -17.01
CA ILE A 181 3.13 -4.91 -18.01
C ILE A 181 3.04 -3.54 -17.36
N ILE A 182 3.73 -2.58 -17.97
CA ILE A 182 3.64 -1.15 -17.65
C ILE A 182 3.32 -0.36 -18.91
N HIS A 183 2.73 0.83 -18.74
CA HIS A 183 2.38 1.69 -19.86
C HIS A 183 3.10 3.03 -19.77
N LYS A 184 3.89 3.35 -20.81
CA LYS A 184 4.46 4.68 -20.97
C LYS A 184 3.34 5.68 -21.23
N ILE A 185 3.34 6.75 -20.46
CA ILE A 185 2.36 7.83 -20.58
C ILE A 185 3.06 9.16 -20.86
N ASN A 186 2.41 10.00 -21.64
CA ASN A 186 2.85 11.38 -21.80
C ASN A 186 2.38 12.22 -20.60
N PRO A 187 3.28 12.80 -19.80
CA PRO A 187 2.91 13.52 -18.58
C PRO A 187 2.19 14.85 -18.83
N GLU A 188 2.22 15.38 -20.06
CA GLU A 188 1.53 16.63 -20.44
C GLU A 188 0.11 16.37 -20.96
N THR A 189 -0.06 15.34 -21.77
CA THR A 189 -1.32 15.06 -22.47
C THR A 189 -2.07 13.85 -21.90
N LEU A 190 -1.45 13.09 -20.98
CA LEU A 190 -1.93 11.81 -20.45
C LEU A 190 -2.19 10.74 -21.54
N ASN A 191 -1.60 10.89 -22.73
CA ASN A 191 -1.67 9.85 -23.76
C ASN A 191 -0.96 8.59 -23.28
N THR A 192 -1.50 7.43 -23.65
CA THR A 192 -0.80 6.16 -23.55
C THR A 192 0.06 5.97 -24.78
N ASP A 193 1.38 6.12 -24.65
CA ASP A 193 2.30 6.17 -25.78
C ASP A 193 2.82 4.78 -26.16
N ALA A 194 3.09 3.91 -25.17
CA ALA A 194 3.60 2.57 -25.41
C ALA A 194 3.17 1.60 -24.31
N LYS A 195 3.22 0.30 -24.63
CA LYS A 195 3.11 -0.81 -23.69
C LYS A 195 4.45 -1.53 -23.64
N LEU A 196 4.92 -1.82 -22.43
CA LEU A 196 6.18 -2.48 -22.18
C LEU A 196 5.96 -3.69 -21.30
N ASN A 197 6.58 -4.83 -21.65
CA ASN A 197 6.59 -6.01 -20.79
C ASN A 197 7.97 -6.17 -20.15
N VAL A 198 8.09 -5.88 -18.87
CA VAL A 198 9.34 -5.97 -18.11
C VAL A 198 9.93 -7.38 -18.13
N SER A 199 9.10 -8.43 -18.29
CA SER A 199 9.57 -9.80 -18.40
C SER A 199 10.35 -10.11 -19.70
N ASP A 200 10.30 -9.23 -20.70
CA ASP A 200 11.13 -9.36 -21.90
C ASP A 200 12.60 -8.97 -21.65
N TYR A 201 12.87 -8.22 -20.58
CA TYR A 201 14.20 -7.71 -20.21
C TYR A 201 14.80 -8.46 -19.02
N VAL A 202 13.98 -8.86 -18.03
CA VAL A 202 14.45 -9.51 -16.82
C VAL A 202 13.55 -10.69 -16.45
N GLY A 203 14.13 -11.75 -15.92
CA GLY A 203 13.44 -13.04 -15.65
C GLY A 203 12.46 -13.01 -14.49
N ILE A 204 11.35 -12.31 -14.63
CA ILE A 204 10.28 -12.20 -13.64
C ILE A 204 8.93 -12.65 -14.20
N VAL A 205 7.99 -12.96 -13.31
CA VAL A 205 6.57 -13.26 -13.66
C VAL A 205 5.63 -12.13 -13.32
N ASN A 206 5.97 -11.31 -12.32
CA ASN A 206 5.29 -10.09 -11.93
C ASN A 206 6.24 -9.18 -11.14
N HIS A 207 5.85 -7.94 -10.91
CA HIS A 207 6.53 -6.99 -10.03
C HIS A 207 5.51 -6.15 -9.28
N THR A 208 5.97 -5.39 -8.27
CA THR A 208 5.10 -4.48 -7.53
C THR A 208 4.82 -3.20 -8.34
N SER A 209 3.77 -2.49 -7.97
CA SER A 209 3.45 -1.17 -8.53
C SER A 209 4.07 -0.01 -7.75
N HIS A 210 5.04 -0.30 -6.89
CA HIS A 210 5.71 0.68 -6.02
C HIS A 210 7.24 0.57 -6.10
N PRO A 211 7.85 0.91 -7.26
CA PRO A 211 9.30 0.98 -7.38
C PRO A 211 9.88 2.11 -6.54
N HIS A 212 11.12 1.97 -6.12
CA HIS A 212 11.90 3.04 -5.52
C HIS A 212 12.77 3.74 -6.57
N VAL A 213 12.58 5.06 -6.69
CA VAL A 213 13.37 5.92 -7.56
C VAL A 213 14.44 6.61 -6.71
N MET A 214 15.69 6.30 -6.96
CA MET A 214 16.81 6.84 -6.19
C MET A 214 17.21 8.23 -6.69
N SER A 215 17.93 8.98 -5.86
CA SER A 215 18.38 10.34 -6.19
C SER A 215 19.33 10.42 -7.40
N ASP A 216 20.03 9.32 -7.70
CA ASP A 216 20.87 9.18 -8.89
C ASP A 216 20.10 8.76 -10.15
N GLY A 217 18.78 8.58 -10.05
CA GLY A 217 17.90 8.14 -11.13
C GLY A 217 17.82 6.62 -11.32
N THR A 218 18.60 5.83 -10.57
CA THR A 218 18.45 4.37 -10.55
C THR A 218 17.09 3.99 -9.99
N VAL A 219 16.43 3.00 -10.57
CA VAL A 219 15.13 2.50 -10.08
C VAL A 219 15.27 1.07 -9.61
N TYR A 220 14.75 0.78 -8.41
CA TYR A 220 14.63 -0.57 -7.89
C TYR A 220 13.17 -0.98 -7.79
N ASN A 221 12.86 -2.24 -8.11
CA ASN A 221 11.53 -2.80 -7.87
C ASN A 221 11.63 -4.22 -7.32
N LEU A 222 10.61 -4.64 -6.59
CA LEU A 222 10.47 -6.02 -6.12
C LEU A 222 9.61 -6.80 -7.10
N GLY A 223 10.10 -7.95 -7.54
CA GLY A 223 9.39 -8.88 -8.41
C GLY A 223 9.41 -10.31 -7.88
N CYS A 224 8.73 -11.19 -8.57
CA CYS A 224 8.78 -12.62 -8.35
C CYS A 224 9.41 -13.31 -9.57
N SER A 225 10.38 -14.19 -9.31
CA SER A 225 11.02 -15.03 -10.33
C SER A 225 10.73 -16.49 -10.07
N ILE A 226 10.76 -17.32 -11.13
CA ILE A 226 10.72 -18.77 -11.00
C ILE A 226 12.12 -19.32 -11.16
N THR A 227 12.67 -19.86 -10.08
CA THR A 227 14.00 -20.47 -10.03
C THR A 227 13.90 -21.99 -10.10
N LYS A 228 15.06 -22.68 -10.16
CA LYS A 228 15.12 -24.15 -10.11
C LYS A 228 14.55 -24.73 -8.80
N THR A 229 14.60 -23.96 -7.73
CA THR A 229 14.11 -24.36 -6.40
C THR A 229 12.67 -23.95 -6.13
N GLY A 230 12.07 -23.12 -6.98
CA GLY A 230 10.71 -22.61 -6.86
C GLY A 230 10.63 -21.08 -7.00
N PRO A 231 9.52 -20.46 -6.59
CA PRO A 231 9.38 -19.02 -6.58
C PRO A 231 10.41 -18.35 -5.67
N ALA A 232 10.87 -17.16 -6.08
CA ALA A 232 11.76 -16.33 -5.29
C ALA A 232 11.35 -14.86 -5.44
N TYR A 233 11.46 -14.11 -4.36
CA TYR A 233 11.33 -12.65 -4.37
C TYR A 233 12.64 -12.06 -4.84
N THR A 234 12.61 -11.20 -5.84
CA THR A 234 13.79 -10.69 -6.51
C THR A 234 13.76 -9.17 -6.59
N ILE A 235 14.88 -8.54 -6.26
CA ILE A 235 15.06 -7.10 -6.44
C ILE A 235 15.64 -6.86 -7.82
N ILE A 236 14.93 -6.08 -8.62
CA ILE A 236 15.30 -5.68 -9.96
C ILE A 236 15.94 -4.29 -9.87
N CYS A 237 17.09 -4.12 -10.49
CA CYS A 237 17.74 -2.84 -10.70
C CYS A 237 17.55 -2.41 -12.15
N PHE A 238 17.11 -1.18 -12.34
CA PHE A 238 17.07 -0.46 -13.61
C PHE A 238 18.10 0.68 -13.49
N PRO A 239 19.33 0.51 -14.01
CA PRO A 239 20.37 1.51 -13.90
C PRO A 239 19.96 2.80 -14.60
N ASN A 240 20.29 3.96 -14.03
CA ASN A 240 20.05 5.24 -14.70
C ASN A 240 20.79 5.32 -16.04
N GLY A 241 20.09 5.77 -17.09
CA GLY A 241 20.63 5.90 -18.44
C GLY A 241 19.56 5.77 -19.51
N GLU A 242 19.97 5.88 -20.77
CA GLU A 242 19.04 5.80 -21.92
C GLU A 242 18.42 4.40 -22.09
N ASP A 243 19.16 3.36 -21.73
CA ASP A 243 18.78 1.94 -21.92
C ASP A 243 18.45 1.25 -20.58
N MET A 244 17.65 1.91 -19.71
CA MET A 244 17.34 1.41 -18.37
C MET A 244 16.74 0.00 -18.36
N PHE A 245 15.85 -0.30 -19.31
CA PHE A 245 15.18 -1.61 -19.40
C PHE A 245 16.08 -2.68 -19.96
N GLU A 246 16.86 -2.37 -21.01
CA GLU A 246 17.83 -3.30 -21.62
C GLU A 246 18.93 -3.70 -20.63
N ASN A 247 19.29 -2.81 -19.72
CA ASN A 247 20.28 -3.03 -18.67
C ASN A 247 19.68 -3.54 -17.36
N ALA A 248 18.37 -3.78 -17.32
CA ALA A 248 17.69 -4.27 -16.12
C ALA A 248 18.21 -5.65 -15.71
N HIS A 249 18.51 -5.83 -14.42
CA HIS A 249 19.04 -7.08 -13.90
C HIS A 249 18.61 -7.31 -12.44
N ILE A 250 18.68 -8.57 -12.00
CA ILE A 250 18.38 -8.94 -10.62
C ILE A 250 19.64 -8.74 -9.78
N VAL A 251 19.51 -7.94 -8.69
CA VAL A 251 20.61 -7.62 -7.76
C VAL A 251 20.53 -8.41 -6.45
N ALA A 252 19.36 -8.86 -6.06
CA ALA A 252 19.17 -9.67 -4.85
C ALA A 252 17.98 -10.62 -5.03
N SER A 253 18.00 -11.74 -4.30
CA SER A 253 16.92 -12.72 -4.37
C SER A 253 16.83 -13.54 -3.10
N VAL A 254 15.60 -13.82 -2.63
CA VAL A 254 15.34 -14.74 -1.52
C VAL A 254 14.23 -15.73 -1.92
N PRO A 255 14.43 -17.06 -1.73
CA PRO A 255 13.40 -18.05 -2.02
C PRO A 255 12.15 -17.81 -1.15
N ALA A 256 10.95 -17.95 -1.75
CA ALA A 256 9.72 -17.98 -1.00
C ALA A 256 9.72 -19.20 -0.05
N ARG A 257 9.25 -19.02 1.19
CA ARG A 257 9.23 -20.11 2.19
C ARG A 257 8.35 -21.29 1.77
N TRP A 258 7.33 -21.06 0.98
CA TRP A 258 6.44 -22.10 0.47
C TRP A 258 6.55 -22.24 -1.05
N ARG A 259 7.06 -23.36 -1.50
CA ARG A 259 7.38 -23.63 -2.90
C ARG A 259 6.20 -23.42 -3.88
N PHE A 260 4.96 -23.67 -3.45
CA PHE A 260 3.76 -23.57 -4.27
C PHE A 260 2.78 -22.49 -3.79
N HIS A 261 3.19 -21.70 -2.81
CA HIS A 261 2.37 -20.68 -2.17
C HIS A 261 3.23 -19.44 -1.86
N PRO A 262 3.87 -18.80 -2.86
CA PRO A 262 4.62 -17.57 -2.59
C PRO A 262 3.71 -16.52 -1.96
N GLY A 263 4.25 -15.73 -1.05
CA GLY A 263 3.54 -14.63 -0.41
C GLY A 263 3.19 -13.55 -1.43
N TYR A 264 2.06 -12.92 -1.24
CA TYR A 264 1.68 -11.72 -1.97
C TYR A 264 2.58 -10.55 -1.54
N MET A 265 3.16 -9.85 -2.50
CA MET A 265 4.07 -8.72 -2.31
C MET A 265 3.50 -7.47 -2.96
N HIS A 266 3.44 -6.36 -2.21
CA HIS A 266 2.93 -5.09 -2.71
C HIS A 266 3.98 -3.97 -2.71
N THR A 267 4.77 -3.87 -1.62
CA THR A 267 5.88 -2.93 -1.44
C THR A 267 7.09 -3.62 -0.82
N PHE A 268 8.23 -2.96 -0.85
CA PHE A 268 9.46 -3.41 -0.19
C PHE A 268 10.21 -2.22 0.40
N GLY A 269 11.19 -2.48 1.25
CA GLY A 269 12.02 -1.42 1.84
C GLY A 269 13.42 -1.38 1.23
N ILE A 270 14.05 -0.21 1.30
CA ILE A 270 15.41 0.03 0.86
C ILE A 270 16.11 0.98 1.84
N THR A 271 17.27 0.57 2.38
CA THR A 271 18.15 1.41 3.18
C THR A 271 19.48 1.61 2.45
N GLU A 272 20.47 2.19 3.11
CA GLU A 272 21.80 2.32 2.54
C GLU A 272 22.42 0.95 2.24
N ASN A 273 22.32 -0.01 3.19
CA ASN A 273 22.99 -1.31 3.09
C ASN A 273 22.06 -2.50 2.81
N PHE A 274 20.73 -2.34 2.92
CA PHE A 274 19.80 -3.46 2.81
C PHE A 274 18.61 -3.20 1.90
N PHE A 275 18.17 -4.25 1.20
CA PHE A 275 16.78 -4.39 0.75
C PHE A 275 15.98 -5.16 1.80
N ILE A 276 14.74 -4.76 2.02
CA ILE A 276 13.85 -5.34 3.03
C ILE A 276 12.65 -5.94 2.32
N VAL A 277 12.48 -7.26 2.45
CA VAL A 277 11.34 -8.00 1.91
C VAL A 277 10.50 -8.52 3.06
N VAL A 278 9.22 -8.18 3.10
CA VAL A 278 8.28 -8.60 4.13
C VAL A 278 7.36 -9.67 3.57
N GLU A 279 7.60 -10.94 3.92
CA GLU A 279 6.78 -12.07 3.48
C GLU A 279 5.64 -12.29 4.45
N GLN A 280 4.51 -11.67 4.16
CA GLN A 280 3.27 -11.83 4.91
C GLN A 280 2.60 -13.19 4.61
N PRO A 281 1.75 -13.71 5.51
CA PRO A 281 1.12 -15.02 5.32
C PRO A 281 -0.11 -15.00 4.38
N LEU A 282 -0.32 -13.93 3.62
CA LEU A 282 -1.20 -13.93 2.45
C LEU A 282 -0.41 -14.46 1.25
N SER A 283 -0.82 -15.59 0.69
CA SER A 283 -0.10 -16.24 -0.40
C SER A 283 -0.94 -16.41 -1.66
N VAL A 284 -0.25 -16.51 -2.79
CA VAL A 284 -0.83 -16.89 -4.08
C VAL A 284 -0.66 -18.41 -4.25
N SER A 285 -1.76 -19.16 -4.22
CA SER A 285 -1.72 -20.61 -4.44
C SER A 285 -1.46 -20.90 -5.92
N VAL A 286 -0.23 -21.28 -6.28
CA VAL A 286 0.15 -21.62 -7.66
C VAL A 286 -0.72 -22.75 -8.24
N PRO A 287 -1.02 -23.86 -7.53
CA PRO A 287 -1.93 -24.87 -8.04
C PRO A 287 -3.36 -24.33 -8.30
N SER A 288 -3.89 -23.50 -7.38
CA SER A 288 -5.20 -22.87 -7.57
C SER A 288 -5.16 -21.89 -8.75
N MET A 289 -4.10 -21.10 -8.88
CA MET A 289 -3.92 -20.15 -9.97
C MET A 289 -3.94 -20.84 -11.34
N LEU A 290 -3.25 -21.97 -11.50
CA LEU A 290 -3.26 -22.74 -12.75
C LEU A 290 -4.66 -23.28 -13.09
N VAL A 291 -5.39 -23.82 -12.10
CA VAL A 291 -6.78 -24.29 -12.30
C VAL A 291 -7.68 -23.09 -12.62
N ASN A 292 -7.56 -22.01 -11.87
CA ASN A 292 -8.37 -20.81 -12.04
C ASN A 292 -8.15 -20.17 -13.42
N GLN A 293 -6.90 -20.14 -13.91
CA GLN A 293 -6.60 -19.68 -15.27
C GLN A 293 -7.30 -20.54 -16.35
N MET A 294 -7.30 -21.87 -16.18
CA MET A 294 -8.04 -22.77 -17.11
C MET A 294 -9.55 -22.53 -17.06
N MET A 295 -10.09 -22.21 -15.87
CA MET A 295 -11.52 -21.94 -15.66
C MET A 295 -11.88 -20.48 -15.89
N ASN A 296 -10.91 -19.64 -16.24
CA ASN A 296 -11.03 -18.19 -16.38
C ASN A 296 -11.56 -17.52 -15.10
N GLU A 297 -11.15 -18.03 -13.92
CA GLU A 297 -11.50 -17.43 -12.63
C GLU A 297 -10.56 -16.25 -12.27
N PRO A 298 -11.05 -15.26 -11.49
CA PRO A 298 -10.26 -14.13 -11.04
C PRO A 298 -9.04 -14.54 -10.20
N MET A 299 -7.99 -13.71 -10.20
CA MET A 299 -6.77 -13.95 -9.41
C MET A 299 -7.07 -14.01 -7.89
N ALA A 300 -8.00 -13.20 -7.40
CA ALA A 300 -8.41 -13.17 -6.01
C ALA A 300 -8.82 -14.56 -5.48
N ALA A 301 -9.40 -15.43 -6.33
CA ALA A 301 -9.75 -16.80 -5.99
C ALA A 301 -8.52 -17.71 -5.69
N SER A 302 -7.31 -17.26 -6.02
CA SER A 302 -6.06 -17.97 -5.75
C SER A 302 -5.36 -17.49 -4.48
N LEU A 303 -5.85 -16.43 -3.83
CA LEU A 303 -5.29 -15.92 -2.59
C LEU A 303 -5.69 -16.81 -1.41
N LYS A 304 -4.73 -17.04 -0.51
CA LYS A 304 -4.93 -17.82 0.73
C LYS A 304 -4.26 -17.13 1.91
N TRP A 305 -5.03 -16.91 2.96
CA TRP A 305 -4.55 -16.39 4.23
C TRP A 305 -4.25 -17.53 5.22
N TYR A 306 -3.03 -17.52 5.76
CA TYR A 306 -2.56 -18.51 6.75
C TYR A 306 -2.45 -17.83 8.12
N GLN A 307 -3.57 -17.64 8.80
CA GLN A 307 -3.70 -16.87 10.05
C GLN A 307 -2.80 -17.34 11.21
N ASN A 308 -2.33 -18.60 11.19
CA ASN A 308 -1.47 -19.17 12.24
C ASN A 308 0.02 -19.12 11.85
N GLU A 309 0.35 -18.60 10.69
CA GLU A 309 1.72 -18.49 10.18
C GLU A 309 2.27 -17.08 10.43
N GLN A 310 3.51 -17.02 10.87
CA GLN A 310 4.20 -15.76 11.14
C GLN A 310 4.49 -15.00 9.83
N THR A 311 4.60 -13.68 9.92
CA THR A 311 5.22 -12.85 8.89
C THR A 311 6.73 -12.91 9.03
N PHE A 312 7.46 -13.01 7.92
CA PHE A 312 8.93 -12.99 7.88
C PHE A 312 9.42 -11.67 7.30
N ILE A 313 10.46 -11.10 7.91
CA ILE A 313 11.14 -9.92 7.39
C ILE A 313 12.56 -10.34 7.06
N TYR A 314 12.91 -10.23 5.77
CA TYR A 314 14.22 -10.57 5.24
C TYR A 314 15.04 -9.30 5.00
N LEU A 315 16.29 -9.29 5.44
CA LEU A 315 17.27 -8.27 5.08
C LEU A 315 18.27 -8.87 4.09
N LEU A 316 18.27 -8.32 2.88
CA LEU A 316 19.18 -8.69 1.80
C LEU A 316 20.24 -7.59 1.67
N ASP A 317 21.50 -7.95 1.74
CA ASP A 317 22.62 -7.03 1.58
C ASP A 317 22.64 -6.44 0.17
N ARG A 318 22.74 -5.12 0.05
CA ARG A 318 22.63 -4.44 -1.26
C ARG A 318 23.83 -4.67 -2.16
N ASP A 319 25.01 -4.86 -1.58
CA ASP A 319 26.25 -5.05 -2.36
C ASP A 319 26.38 -6.47 -2.88
N THR A 320 25.99 -7.46 -2.07
CA THR A 320 26.18 -8.89 -2.40
C THR A 320 24.90 -9.58 -2.87
N GLY A 321 23.73 -9.02 -2.62
CA GLY A 321 22.42 -9.64 -2.86
C GLY A 321 22.07 -10.79 -1.91
N GLU A 322 22.91 -11.06 -0.90
CA GLU A 322 22.76 -12.20 0.00
C GLU A 322 21.78 -11.91 1.14
N LEU A 323 21.02 -12.93 1.54
CA LEU A 323 20.21 -12.87 2.76
C LEU A 323 21.13 -12.85 3.99
N LYS A 324 21.06 -11.76 4.78
CA LYS A 324 21.85 -11.60 6.01
C LYS A 324 21.05 -11.90 7.27
N HIS A 325 19.78 -11.45 7.34
CA HIS A 325 18.96 -11.59 8.52
C HIS A 325 17.54 -12.01 8.17
N THR A 326 16.92 -12.77 9.06
CA THR A 326 15.50 -13.13 9.02
C THR A 326 14.90 -12.86 10.39
N TYR A 327 13.80 -12.10 10.42
CA TYR A 327 13.02 -11.83 11.62
C TYR A 327 11.63 -12.38 11.47
N HIS A 328 11.05 -12.75 12.61
CA HIS A 328 9.72 -13.29 12.73
C HIS A 328 8.84 -12.31 13.51
N VAL A 329 7.61 -12.14 13.08
CA VAL A 329 6.62 -11.31 13.75
C VAL A 329 5.25 -12.00 13.69
N GLU A 330 4.31 -11.55 14.50
CA GLU A 330 2.92 -12.02 14.42
C GLU A 330 2.35 -11.80 13.00
N PRO A 331 1.37 -12.62 12.57
CA PRO A 331 0.74 -12.43 11.28
C PRO A 331 0.04 -11.07 11.20
N PHE A 332 0.25 -10.37 10.11
CA PHE A 332 -0.47 -9.18 9.71
C PHE A 332 -0.56 -9.11 8.19
N PHE A 333 -1.54 -8.37 7.69
CA PHE A 333 -1.62 -7.97 6.29
C PHE A 333 -1.10 -6.55 6.13
N TYR A 334 -0.44 -6.25 5.02
CA TYR A 334 -0.01 -4.89 4.70
C TYR A 334 0.01 -4.68 3.18
N LEU A 335 -0.10 -3.41 2.79
CA LEU A 335 0.16 -2.93 1.44
C LEU A 335 1.37 -2.00 1.43
N HIS A 336 1.42 -0.98 2.29
CA HIS A 336 2.40 0.08 2.21
C HIS A 336 3.37 0.10 3.39
N ILE A 337 4.67 0.17 3.05
CA ILE A 337 5.73 0.56 3.97
C ILE A 337 5.78 2.09 4.00
N ILE A 338 5.84 2.68 5.20
CA ILE A 338 5.92 4.12 5.38
C ILE A 338 7.33 4.60 5.08
N ASN A 339 8.30 4.07 5.81
CA ASN A 339 9.74 4.24 5.58
C ASN A 339 10.53 3.22 6.42
N GLN A 340 11.81 3.12 6.15
CA GLN A 340 12.75 2.29 6.89
C GLN A 340 14.13 2.96 6.90
N TYR A 341 14.91 2.72 7.95
CA TYR A 341 16.26 3.28 8.03
C TYR A 341 17.15 2.50 9.03
N GLU A 342 18.44 2.71 8.89
CA GLU A 342 19.47 2.15 9.78
C GLU A 342 19.79 3.13 10.89
N LYS A 343 19.84 2.64 12.14
CA LYS A 343 20.22 3.43 13.31
C LYS A 343 20.79 2.55 14.41
N ASP A 344 21.99 2.86 14.90
CA ASP A 344 22.61 2.24 16.07
C ASP A 344 22.50 0.71 16.08
N GLU A 345 22.98 0.05 15.02
CA GLU A 345 22.93 -1.41 14.84
C GLU A 345 21.49 -1.98 14.79
N HIS A 346 20.53 -1.21 14.31
CA HIS A 346 19.15 -1.64 14.09
C HIS A 346 18.64 -1.16 12.75
N ILE A 347 17.66 -1.90 12.20
CA ILE A 347 16.75 -1.38 11.19
C ILE A 347 15.46 -0.94 11.90
N VAL A 348 15.06 0.29 11.69
CA VAL A 348 13.72 0.78 12.03
C VAL A 348 12.86 0.66 10.77
N LEU A 349 11.72 0.00 10.89
CA LEU A 349 10.81 -0.29 9.77
C LEU A 349 9.38 0.06 10.16
N ASP A 350 8.79 1.03 9.48
CA ASP A 350 7.44 1.54 9.72
C ASP A 350 6.50 1.08 8.61
N ILE A 351 5.39 0.43 8.96
CA ILE A 351 4.46 -0.21 8.01
C ILE A 351 3.01 0.12 8.38
N CYS A 352 2.16 0.37 7.36
CA CYS A 352 0.70 0.38 7.51
C CYS A 352 0.20 -1.07 7.60
N CYS A 353 -0.18 -1.52 8.79
CA CYS A 353 -0.59 -2.89 9.05
C CYS A 353 -2.09 -3.01 9.22
N TYR A 354 -2.65 -4.14 8.78
CA TYR A 354 -4.02 -4.58 9.03
C TYR A 354 -3.99 -5.89 9.83
N LYS A 355 -5.03 -6.15 10.57
CA LYS A 355 -5.19 -7.41 11.32
C LYS A 355 -5.06 -8.64 10.42
N ASP A 356 -5.72 -8.59 9.26
CA ASP A 356 -5.80 -9.64 8.25
C ASP A 356 -6.19 -9.04 6.89
N PRO A 357 -6.26 -9.82 5.80
CA PRO A 357 -6.59 -9.28 4.47
C PRO A 357 -8.08 -8.98 4.23
N SER A 358 -8.92 -8.87 5.26
CA SER A 358 -10.34 -8.56 5.13
C SER A 358 -10.61 -7.23 4.42
N MET A 359 -9.63 -6.32 4.46
CA MET A 359 -9.67 -5.07 3.70
C MET A 359 -9.86 -5.32 2.19
N LEU A 360 -9.25 -6.35 1.62
CA LEU A 360 -9.45 -6.71 0.20
C LEU A 360 -10.91 -7.10 -0.07
N ASN A 361 -11.58 -7.76 0.88
CA ASN A 361 -12.99 -8.10 0.77
C ASN A 361 -13.89 -6.86 0.85
N CYS A 362 -13.48 -5.83 1.60
CA CYS A 362 -14.19 -4.56 1.67
C CYS A 362 -14.24 -3.83 0.32
N MET A 363 -13.29 -4.10 -0.57
CA MET A 363 -13.19 -3.47 -1.89
C MET A 363 -14.06 -4.13 -2.97
N TYR A 364 -14.80 -5.21 -2.67
CA TYR A 364 -15.84 -5.69 -3.57
C TYR A 364 -16.98 -4.71 -3.64
N ILE A 365 -17.45 -4.41 -4.85
CA ILE A 365 -18.46 -3.37 -5.12
C ILE A 365 -19.75 -3.60 -4.31
N ASP A 366 -20.20 -4.85 -4.23
CA ASP A 366 -21.39 -5.18 -3.45
C ASP A 366 -21.15 -5.06 -1.95
N THR A 367 -19.95 -5.37 -1.46
CA THR A 367 -19.58 -5.15 -0.05
C THR A 367 -19.55 -3.66 0.27
N MET A 368 -18.98 -2.83 -0.62
CA MET A 368 -18.95 -1.37 -0.48
C MET A 368 -20.36 -0.78 -0.45
N LYS A 369 -21.23 -1.17 -1.38
CA LYS A 369 -22.64 -0.70 -1.42
C LYS A 369 -23.42 -1.03 -0.16
N ASN A 370 -23.11 -2.15 0.47
CA ASN A 370 -23.80 -2.65 1.67
C ASN A 370 -23.04 -2.35 2.98
N MET A 371 -22.02 -1.48 2.96
CA MET A 371 -21.19 -1.21 4.13
C MET A 371 -22.01 -0.71 5.32
N GLN A 372 -23.05 0.09 5.09
CA GLN A 372 -23.90 0.65 6.13
C GLN A 372 -24.64 -0.41 6.96
N GLN A 373 -24.82 -1.62 6.42
CA GLN A 373 -25.46 -2.76 7.11
C GLN A 373 -24.46 -3.68 7.81
N ASN A 374 -23.16 -3.46 7.61
CA ASN A 374 -22.10 -4.29 8.21
C ASN A 374 -21.43 -3.56 9.39
N PRO A 375 -21.74 -3.92 10.66
CA PRO A 375 -21.16 -3.24 11.83
C PRO A 375 -19.64 -3.46 11.98
N ASP A 376 -19.06 -4.46 11.31
CA ASP A 376 -17.64 -4.79 11.38
C ASP A 376 -16.84 -4.21 10.21
N TYR A 377 -17.47 -3.49 9.25
CA TYR A 377 -16.79 -2.97 8.06
C TYR A 377 -15.60 -2.07 8.42
N ALA A 378 -15.78 -1.15 9.39
CA ALA A 378 -14.69 -0.29 9.83
C ALA A 378 -13.48 -1.08 10.37
N LYS A 379 -13.73 -2.13 11.16
CA LYS A 379 -12.65 -2.98 11.71
C LYS A 379 -11.91 -3.75 10.62
N MET A 380 -12.64 -4.21 9.59
CA MET A 380 -12.05 -4.91 8.44
C MET A 380 -11.17 -3.97 7.60
N PHE A 381 -11.53 -2.69 7.52
CA PHE A 381 -10.85 -1.69 6.69
C PHE A 381 -9.76 -0.90 7.42
N ARG A 382 -9.62 -1.09 8.72
CA ARG A 382 -8.76 -0.28 9.59
C ARG A 382 -7.30 -0.67 9.50
N GLY A 383 -6.46 0.23 8.94
CA GLY A 383 -5.01 0.15 8.97
C GLY A 383 -4.43 0.87 10.19
N ARG A 384 -3.25 0.47 10.67
CA ARG A 384 -2.51 1.14 11.77
C ARG A 384 -1.03 1.22 11.44
N PRO A 385 -0.36 2.36 11.68
CA PRO A 385 1.07 2.50 11.47
C PRO A 385 1.84 1.86 12.62
N LEU A 386 2.56 0.79 12.32
CA LEU A 386 3.36 0.03 13.28
C LEU A 386 4.84 0.17 12.97
N ARG A 387 5.66 0.39 14.03
CA ARG A 387 7.12 0.42 13.98
C ARG A 387 7.70 -0.87 14.48
N PHE A 388 8.48 -1.53 13.64
CA PHE A 388 9.33 -2.65 14.00
C PHE A 388 10.78 -2.15 14.15
N VAL A 389 11.51 -2.69 15.16
CA VAL A 389 12.93 -2.42 15.36
C VAL A 389 13.66 -3.76 15.32
N LEU A 390 14.51 -3.92 14.31
CA LEU A 390 15.17 -5.17 13.96
C LEU A 390 16.66 -5.06 14.33
N PRO A 391 17.13 -5.72 15.40
CA PRO A 391 18.53 -5.64 15.82
C PRO A 391 19.44 -6.39 14.84
N LEU A 392 20.53 -5.75 14.37
CA LEU A 392 21.51 -6.35 13.45
C LEU A 392 22.55 -7.18 14.20
N ASN A 393 22.87 -6.82 15.44
CA ASN A 393 23.94 -7.46 16.24
C ASN A 393 23.37 -8.39 17.32
N TYR A 394 22.85 -9.57 16.93
CA TYR A 394 22.28 -10.55 17.87
C TYR A 394 22.98 -11.92 17.88
N GLN A 395 24.09 -12.10 17.16
CA GLN A 395 24.80 -13.37 17.01
C GLN A 395 25.30 -13.93 18.35
N ASP A 396 25.76 -13.07 19.26
CA ASP A 396 26.20 -13.50 20.60
C ASP A 396 25.03 -13.91 21.50
N ALA A 397 23.85 -13.34 21.30
CA ALA A 397 22.64 -13.77 21.98
C ALA A 397 22.19 -15.17 21.47
N LEU A 398 22.32 -15.44 20.17
CA LEU A 398 22.06 -16.76 19.57
C LEU A 398 22.98 -17.84 20.16
N LYS A 399 24.29 -17.60 20.26
CA LYS A 399 25.27 -18.55 20.83
C LYS A 399 24.93 -18.94 22.28
N ARG A 400 24.43 -17.99 23.07
CA ARG A 400 24.02 -18.23 24.48
C ARG A 400 22.70 -19.01 24.56
N SER A 401 21.73 -18.72 23.69
CA SER A 401 20.45 -19.43 23.61
C SER A 401 20.66 -20.90 23.24
N THR A 402 21.47 -21.18 22.21
CA THR A 402 21.73 -22.57 21.78
C THR A 402 22.45 -23.41 22.81
N SER A 403 23.28 -22.83 23.68
CA SER A 403 23.96 -23.56 24.78
C SER A 403 23.02 -23.96 25.91
N SER A 404 21.87 -23.33 26.07
CA SER A 404 20.88 -23.64 27.12
C SER A 404 19.78 -24.63 26.67
N ILE A 405 19.65 -24.90 25.37
CA ILE A 405 18.59 -25.75 24.76
C ILE A 405 18.71 -27.23 25.16
N PHE A 406 19.88 -27.71 25.61
CA PHE A 406 20.03 -29.11 26.03
C PHE A 406 19.25 -29.48 27.28
N SER A 407 18.56 -28.55 27.98
CA SER A 407 17.88 -28.82 29.25
C SER A 407 16.36 -28.62 29.29
N ILE A 408 15.68 -28.08 28.25
CA ILE A 408 14.25 -27.77 28.40
C ILE A 408 13.43 -28.09 27.14
N LYS A 409 12.78 -29.29 27.12
CA LYS A 409 11.59 -29.56 26.28
C LYS A 409 10.36 -28.88 26.90
N ARG A 410 10.06 -27.63 26.58
CA ARG A 410 8.75 -27.00 26.84
C ARG A 410 8.13 -26.48 25.56
N SER A 411 6.83 -26.70 25.44
CA SER A 411 6.02 -26.39 24.27
C SER A 411 6.08 -24.90 23.91
N PHE A 412 6.44 -24.59 22.67
CA PHE A 412 6.54 -23.27 22.04
C PHE A 412 5.25 -22.43 22.21
N SER A 413 4.07 -23.08 22.16
CA SER A 413 2.78 -22.43 22.34
C SER A 413 2.54 -21.84 23.73
N SER A 414 3.19 -22.35 24.78
CA SER A 414 3.06 -21.83 26.15
C SER A 414 3.90 -20.58 26.37
N LEU A 415 4.98 -20.41 25.61
CA LEU A 415 5.85 -19.25 25.70
C LEU A 415 5.27 -18.03 24.96
N ILE A 416 4.72 -18.27 23.77
CA ILE A 416 4.00 -17.23 23.00
C ILE A 416 2.76 -16.77 23.79
N LYS A 417 2.03 -17.70 24.42
CA LYS A 417 0.86 -17.39 25.24
C LYS A 417 1.20 -16.57 26.49
N LYS A 418 2.41 -16.73 27.07
CA LYS A 418 2.90 -15.87 28.18
C LYS A 418 3.35 -14.48 27.68
N LEU A 419 3.79 -14.36 26.44
CA LEU A 419 4.15 -13.08 25.83
C LEU A 419 2.90 -12.30 25.34
N SER A 420 1.79 -12.99 25.07
CA SER A 420 0.53 -12.39 24.63
C SER A 420 -0.36 -11.86 25.76
N VAL A 421 -0.12 -12.27 27.01
CA VAL A 421 -0.80 -11.70 28.18
C VAL A 421 0.11 -10.61 28.73
N GLY A 422 -0.22 -9.34 28.46
CA GLY A 422 0.58 -8.15 28.78
C GLY A 422 0.89 -7.94 30.27
N GLU A 423 1.63 -8.85 30.87
CA GLU A 423 2.22 -8.62 32.19
C GLU A 423 3.50 -7.82 32.03
N ASP A 424 3.47 -6.56 32.49
CA ASP A 424 4.65 -5.72 32.71
C ASP A 424 5.66 -6.47 33.57
N TYR A 425 6.79 -6.84 32.96
CA TYR A 425 7.88 -7.43 33.70
C TYR A 425 8.66 -6.33 34.44
N ASP A 426 8.29 -6.11 35.71
CA ASP A 426 9.07 -5.30 36.66
C ASP A 426 10.43 -5.95 36.91
N SER A 427 11.51 -5.22 36.60
CA SER A 427 12.93 -5.65 36.71
C SER A 427 13.47 -5.77 38.14
N GLY A 428 12.61 -5.91 39.13
CA GLY A 428 13.02 -5.73 40.53
C GLY A 428 12.61 -6.77 41.57
N LYS A 429 12.63 -8.10 41.29
CA LYS A 429 12.69 -9.10 42.39
C LYS A 429 13.28 -10.45 41.93
N ARG A 430 14.52 -10.72 42.33
CA ARG A 430 15.09 -12.07 42.31
C ARG A 430 14.35 -12.97 43.30
N ASN A 431 13.62 -13.94 42.80
CA ASN A 431 13.23 -15.13 43.55
C ASN A 431 13.87 -16.36 42.90
N THR A 432 14.79 -16.97 43.61
CA THR A 432 15.53 -18.18 43.29
C THR A 432 14.57 -19.38 43.42
N ASN A 433 14.14 -19.99 42.34
CA ASN A 433 13.72 -21.36 42.13
C ASN A 433 12.57 -21.52 41.13
N ASP A 434 12.70 -20.90 39.98
CA ASP A 434 11.94 -21.32 38.81
C ASP A 434 12.80 -21.11 37.56
N SER A 435 12.96 -22.11 36.74
CA SER A 435 13.71 -22.07 35.47
C SER A 435 13.00 -21.17 34.45
N ASN A 436 12.76 -19.92 34.78
CA ASN A 436 12.24 -18.89 33.91
C ASN A 436 13.37 -18.36 33.05
N LEU A 437 13.45 -18.81 31.80
CA LEU A 437 14.26 -18.11 30.80
C LEU A 437 13.71 -16.67 30.67
N THR A 438 14.37 -15.72 31.29
CA THR A 438 14.09 -14.31 31.08
C THR A 438 14.62 -13.95 29.69
N LEU A 439 13.72 -13.81 28.70
CA LEU A 439 14.10 -13.34 27.37
C LEU A 439 14.63 -11.92 27.48
N ARG A 440 15.87 -11.72 27.02
CA ARG A 440 16.48 -10.38 26.99
C ARG A 440 16.01 -9.64 25.75
N ASN A 441 15.45 -8.45 25.94
CA ASN A 441 15.17 -7.55 24.82
C ASN A 441 16.49 -7.16 24.11
N LEU A 442 16.51 -7.34 22.79
CA LEU A 442 17.65 -7.02 21.93
C LEU A 442 17.61 -5.59 21.41
N VAL A 443 16.46 -4.93 21.46
CA VAL A 443 16.32 -3.53 21.06
C VAL A 443 16.96 -2.65 22.12
N THR A 444 17.96 -1.87 21.70
CA THR A 444 18.73 -0.96 22.54
C THR A 444 18.51 0.51 22.18
N LEU A 445 17.69 0.78 21.15
CA LEU A 445 17.31 2.14 20.79
C LEU A 445 16.50 2.78 21.92
N GLU A 446 16.83 4.03 22.24
CA GLU A 446 16.04 4.85 23.16
C GLU A 446 14.73 5.31 22.50
N ASN A 447 13.74 5.65 23.31
CA ASN A 447 12.45 6.22 22.90
C ASN A 447 11.61 5.31 21.99
N THR A 448 11.80 3.99 22.03
CA THR A 448 10.93 3.02 21.37
C THR A 448 10.34 2.02 22.36
N LYS A 449 9.10 1.60 22.11
CA LYS A 449 8.43 0.49 22.81
C LYS A 449 8.49 -0.82 22.03
N ALA A 450 9.06 -0.81 20.82
CA ALA A 450 9.30 -2.03 20.05
C ALA A 450 10.31 -2.92 20.76
N THR A 451 10.15 -4.23 20.64
CA THR A 451 11.03 -5.21 21.30
C THR A 451 11.40 -6.33 20.34
N ALA A 452 12.55 -6.95 20.58
CA ALA A 452 12.98 -8.14 19.85
C ALA A 452 13.65 -9.15 20.80
N TYR A 453 13.44 -10.44 20.55
CA TYR A 453 13.91 -11.51 21.41
C TYR A 453 14.47 -12.68 20.60
N VAL A 454 15.55 -13.33 21.07
CA VAL A 454 15.96 -14.63 20.57
C VAL A 454 15.07 -15.69 21.20
N MET A 455 14.38 -16.42 20.36
CA MET A 455 13.51 -17.53 20.76
C MET A 455 14.32 -18.80 20.99
N PRO A 456 13.78 -19.81 21.73
CA PRO A 456 14.50 -21.06 22.01
C PRO A 456 14.95 -21.85 20.77
N ASP A 457 14.25 -21.70 19.63
CA ASP A 457 14.60 -22.34 18.35
C ASP A 457 15.69 -21.57 17.57
N GLY A 458 16.17 -20.45 18.11
CA GLY A 458 17.18 -19.59 17.49
C GLY A 458 16.61 -18.54 16.55
N THR A 459 15.31 -18.43 16.40
CA THR A 459 14.70 -17.34 15.62
C THR A 459 14.70 -16.02 16.39
N VAL A 460 14.67 -14.89 15.70
CA VAL A 460 14.51 -13.56 16.29
C VAL A 460 13.07 -13.11 16.08
N PHE A 461 12.33 -12.98 17.18
CA PHE A 461 10.94 -12.55 17.16
C PHE A 461 10.82 -11.09 17.60
N CYS A 462 10.14 -10.28 16.77
CA CYS A 462 9.98 -8.85 17.00
C CYS A 462 8.53 -8.50 17.31
N LYS A 463 8.33 -7.54 18.23
CA LYS A 463 7.04 -6.95 18.55
C LYS A 463 7.07 -5.46 18.22
N PRO A 464 6.05 -4.93 17.53
CA PRO A 464 6.03 -3.55 17.10
C PRO A 464 5.59 -2.58 18.21
N GLN A 465 5.73 -1.30 17.87
CA GLN A 465 5.14 -0.15 18.55
C GLN A 465 4.10 0.49 17.64
N LEU A 466 2.96 0.90 18.20
CA LEU A 466 2.00 1.76 17.52
C LEU A 466 2.54 3.20 17.44
N LEU A 467 2.55 3.79 16.23
CA LEU A 467 3.00 5.16 16.00
C LEU A 467 1.87 6.19 16.15
N CYS A 468 0.66 5.79 15.77
CA CYS A 468 -0.51 6.66 15.81
C CYS A 468 -1.77 5.81 15.96
N ASP A 469 -2.74 6.29 16.71
CA ASP A 469 -4.04 5.66 16.96
C ASP A 469 -5.09 5.94 15.84
N LEU A 470 -4.74 6.71 14.81
CA LEU A 470 -5.57 6.91 13.63
C LEU A 470 -5.29 5.86 12.56
N GLY A 471 -6.28 5.61 11.72
CA GLY A 471 -6.11 4.86 10.50
C GLY A 471 -5.01 5.45 9.63
N CYS A 472 -4.26 4.60 8.94
CA CYS A 472 -3.14 5.04 8.13
C CYS A 472 -3.08 4.22 6.84
N GLU A 473 -3.19 4.92 5.70
CA GLU A 473 -2.98 4.35 4.38
C GLU A 473 -2.41 5.36 3.40
N THR A 474 -1.83 4.84 2.30
CA THR A 474 -1.13 5.64 1.29
C THR A 474 -0.14 6.63 1.88
N PRO A 475 0.81 6.15 2.70
CA PRO A 475 1.73 7.04 3.40
C PRO A 475 2.76 7.66 2.45
N ARG A 476 3.14 8.90 2.74
CA ARG A 476 4.21 9.64 2.04
C ARG A 476 5.11 10.36 3.04
N ILE A 477 6.36 10.50 2.67
CA ILE A 477 7.41 11.21 3.40
C ILE A 477 8.03 12.29 2.49
N PHE A 478 8.97 13.05 2.98
CA PHE A 478 9.88 13.82 2.14
C PHE A 478 10.82 12.82 1.42
N TYR A 479 10.34 12.29 0.30
CA TYR A 479 10.87 11.10 -0.36
C TYR A 479 12.32 11.28 -0.82
N GLU A 480 12.64 12.39 -1.49
CA GLU A 480 13.95 12.64 -2.10
C GLU A 480 15.08 12.67 -1.07
N GLN A 481 14.79 13.14 0.15
CA GLN A 481 15.79 13.28 1.21
C GLN A 481 15.81 12.12 2.18
N HIS A 482 14.64 11.52 2.48
CA HIS A 482 14.48 10.61 3.60
C HIS A 482 14.15 9.16 3.23
N LEU A 483 14.00 8.82 1.95
CA LEU A 483 13.84 7.41 1.58
C LEU A 483 15.04 6.59 2.06
N GLY A 484 14.79 5.58 2.89
CA GLY A 484 15.82 4.72 3.46
C GLY A 484 16.70 5.38 4.53
N ARG A 485 16.34 6.56 5.01
CA ARG A 485 17.06 7.35 6.00
C ARG A 485 16.18 7.74 7.16
N GLU A 486 16.80 8.13 8.27
CA GLU A 486 16.06 8.64 9.43
C GLU A 486 15.17 9.82 9.03
N TYR A 487 13.93 9.80 9.53
CA TYR A 487 12.90 10.77 9.20
C TYR A 487 12.07 11.09 10.44
N ARG A 488 11.31 12.17 10.37
CA ARG A 488 10.46 12.63 11.46
C ARG A 488 8.98 12.64 11.09
N TYR A 489 8.64 12.98 9.86
CA TYR A 489 7.25 13.18 9.47
C TYR A 489 6.82 12.25 8.35
N PHE A 490 5.64 11.67 8.50
CA PHE A 490 4.92 11.10 7.36
C PHE A 490 3.51 11.69 7.25
N TYR A 491 2.99 11.66 6.04
CA TYR A 491 1.67 12.13 5.67
C TYR A 491 0.87 10.96 5.11
N ALA A 492 -0.43 10.84 5.46
CA ALA A 492 -1.26 9.73 5.00
C ALA A 492 -2.74 10.12 4.96
N ILE A 493 -3.58 9.25 4.42
CA ILE A 493 -5.03 9.33 4.61
C ILE A 493 -5.42 8.46 5.82
N SER A 494 -6.44 8.89 6.56
CA SER A 494 -7.08 8.02 7.55
C SER A 494 -7.91 6.93 6.85
N SER A 495 -7.78 5.70 7.34
CA SER A 495 -8.61 4.57 6.91
C SER A 495 -9.81 4.32 7.83
N ASP A 496 -10.07 5.21 8.80
CA ASP A 496 -11.15 5.08 9.77
C ASP A 496 -12.48 5.57 9.16
N VAL A 497 -13.21 4.65 8.54
CA VAL A 497 -14.52 4.95 7.89
C VAL A 497 -15.64 5.26 8.88
N ASP A 498 -15.44 4.94 10.16
CA ASP A 498 -16.33 5.23 11.29
C ASP A 498 -15.99 6.55 12.01
N ALA A 499 -15.00 7.31 11.52
CA ALA A 499 -14.68 8.62 12.03
C ALA A 499 -15.77 9.66 11.72
N ASP A 500 -15.77 10.76 12.47
CA ASP A 500 -16.67 11.91 12.21
C ASP A 500 -16.45 12.49 10.79
N ASN A 501 -15.21 12.46 10.32
CA ASN A 501 -14.81 12.85 8.95
C ASN A 501 -13.93 11.77 8.33
N PRO A 502 -14.50 10.80 7.56
CA PRO A 502 -13.75 9.73 6.92
C PRO A 502 -12.74 10.21 5.87
N GLY A 503 -12.86 11.45 5.40
CA GLY A 503 -11.91 12.10 4.46
C GLY A 503 -10.75 12.82 5.16
N THR A 504 -10.20 12.31 6.26
CA THR A 504 -9.15 12.96 7.04
C THR A 504 -7.75 12.67 6.48
N LEU A 505 -6.96 13.74 6.26
CA LEU A 505 -5.51 13.68 6.08
C LEU A 505 -4.83 13.74 7.46
N ILE A 506 -3.72 13.01 7.59
CA ILE A 506 -2.92 12.98 8.82
C ILE A 506 -1.46 13.32 8.53
N LYS A 507 -0.83 14.06 9.44
CA LYS A 507 0.62 14.23 9.57
C LYS A 507 1.04 13.67 10.92
N VAL A 508 1.99 12.76 10.93
CA VAL A 508 2.48 12.12 12.16
C VAL A 508 3.93 12.47 12.38
N ASP A 509 4.27 12.97 13.58
CA ASP A 509 5.63 13.16 14.08
C ASP A 509 6.04 11.88 14.82
N VAL A 510 6.85 11.05 14.19
CA VAL A 510 7.27 9.75 14.73
C VAL A 510 8.32 9.85 15.85
N VAL A 511 8.90 11.05 16.05
CA VAL A 511 9.86 11.32 17.14
C VAL A 511 9.13 11.70 18.41
N ASN A 512 8.15 12.60 18.31
CA ASN A 512 7.38 13.10 19.45
C ASN A 512 6.10 12.31 19.73
N ASN A 513 5.73 11.37 18.85
CA ASN A 513 4.47 10.62 18.87
C ASN A 513 3.24 11.58 18.91
N THR A 514 3.27 12.61 18.09
CA THR A 514 2.17 13.57 17.95
C THR A 514 1.61 13.54 16.53
N LYS A 515 0.38 14.01 16.38
CA LYS A 515 -0.32 14.03 15.11
C LYS A 515 -1.02 15.37 14.88
N GLN A 516 -1.14 15.75 13.62
CA GLN A 516 -1.97 16.85 13.12
C GLN A 516 -2.94 16.28 12.07
N THR A 517 -4.10 16.84 11.94
CA THR A 517 -5.13 16.40 11.00
C THR A 517 -5.68 17.57 10.21
N TRP A 518 -6.04 17.31 8.97
CA TRP A 518 -6.89 18.18 8.17
C TRP A 518 -8.10 17.39 7.69
N CYS A 519 -9.28 17.95 7.81
CA CYS A 519 -10.50 17.38 7.27
C CYS A 519 -11.52 18.50 6.98
N GLU A 520 -12.43 18.23 6.06
CA GLU A 520 -13.58 19.07 5.77
C GLU A 520 -14.79 18.14 5.57
N GLU A 521 -15.95 18.56 6.04
CA GLU A 521 -17.17 17.77 5.91
C GLU A 521 -17.45 17.47 4.43
N ASN A 522 -17.72 16.20 4.14
CA ASN A 522 -18.06 15.72 2.80
C ASN A 522 -16.94 15.85 1.75
N VAL A 523 -15.69 16.07 2.15
CA VAL A 523 -14.51 16.12 1.28
C VAL A 523 -13.66 14.89 1.50
N TYR A 524 -13.23 14.27 0.40
CA TYR A 524 -12.43 13.02 0.40
C TYR A 524 -11.12 13.22 -0.34
N PRO A 525 -10.05 13.64 0.34
CA PRO A 525 -8.74 13.74 -0.26
C PRO A 525 -8.16 12.37 -0.58
N SER A 526 -7.37 12.30 -1.63
CA SER A 526 -6.55 11.14 -2.00
C SER A 526 -5.17 11.22 -1.34
N GLU A 527 -4.28 10.27 -1.65
CA GLU A 527 -2.91 10.22 -1.16
C GLU A 527 -2.23 11.60 -1.14
N PRO A 528 -1.75 12.08 0.02
CA PRO A 528 -1.01 13.32 0.12
C PRO A 528 0.39 13.19 -0.48
N ILE A 529 0.85 14.19 -1.22
CA ILE A 529 2.22 14.26 -1.75
C ILE A 529 2.91 15.48 -1.15
N PHE A 530 4.02 15.26 -0.43
CA PHE A 530 4.86 16.32 0.06
C PHE A 530 5.72 16.89 -1.07
N VAL A 531 5.75 18.21 -1.20
CA VAL A 531 6.63 18.93 -2.12
C VAL A 531 7.43 19.92 -1.29
N PRO A 532 8.77 19.75 -1.22
CA PRO A 532 9.62 20.62 -0.41
C PRO A 532 9.69 22.04 -0.97
N ASP A 533 9.91 23.00 -0.07
CA ASP A 533 10.43 24.33 -0.46
C ASP A 533 11.76 24.16 -1.21
N PRO A 534 12.09 25.00 -2.18
CA PRO A 534 13.38 24.92 -2.90
C PRO A 534 14.63 25.04 -2.00
N ASP A 535 14.51 25.65 -0.82
CA ASP A 535 15.57 25.77 0.19
C ASP A 535 15.03 25.41 1.60
N PRO A 536 14.67 24.12 1.83
CA PRO A 536 13.97 23.71 3.03
C PRO A 536 14.87 23.82 4.27
N GLN A 537 14.39 24.48 5.33
CA GLN A 537 15.09 24.65 6.59
C GLN A 537 14.72 23.60 7.64
N SER A 538 13.68 22.82 7.39
CA SER A 538 13.24 21.66 8.20
C SER A 538 12.62 20.61 7.28
N GLU A 539 12.47 19.38 7.79
CA GLU A 539 11.91 18.25 7.04
C GLU A 539 10.47 18.50 6.54
N ASP A 540 9.71 19.30 7.27
CA ASP A 540 8.33 19.67 6.94
C ASP A 540 8.22 21.08 6.31
N ASP A 541 9.33 21.63 5.79
CA ASP A 541 9.33 22.92 5.12
C ASP A 541 8.95 22.74 3.65
N GLY A 542 7.71 23.05 3.33
CA GLY A 542 7.12 22.82 2.03
C GLY A 542 5.59 22.75 2.09
N VAL A 543 5.00 22.12 1.10
CA VAL A 543 3.54 21.94 1.02
C VAL A 543 3.16 20.46 0.86
N VAL A 544 1.94 20.15 1.28
CA VAL A 544 1.31 18.85 1.00
C VAL A 544 0.19 19.08 -0.02
N LEU A 545 0.27 18.35 -1.13
CA LEU A 545 -0.71 18.36 -2.20
C LEU A 545 -1.60 17.12 -2.09
N ALA A 546 -2.92 17.29 -2.19
CA ALA A 546 -3.87 16.18 -2.30
C ALA A 546 -4.95 16.49 -3.34
N ALA A 547 -5.19 15.55 -4.25
CA ALA A 547 -6.40 15.58 -5.06
C ALA A 547 -7.60 15.30 -4.15
N MET A 548 -8.71 16.00 -4.33
CA MET A 548 -9.91 15.81 -3.53
C MET A 548 -11.16 15.74 -4.39
N VAL A 549 -12.12 14.96 -3.93
CA VAL A 549 -13.47 14.85 -4.48
C VAL A 549 -14.49 15.09 -3.37
N TRP A 550 -15.67 15.55 -3.76
CA TRP A 550 -16.77 15.78 -2.83
C TRP A 550 -17.74 14.61 -2.85
N GLY A 551 -18.26 14.25 -1.73
CA GLY A 551 -19.32 13.24 -1.60
C GLY A 551 -20.72 13.78 -1.89
N ARG A 552 -21.73 12.96 -1.60
CA ARG A 552 -23.16 13.28 -1.77
C ARG A 552 -23.47 13.71 -3.21
N GLU A 553 -24.18 14.80 -3.41
CA GLU A 553 -24.66 15.27 -4.72
C GLU A 553 -23.60 16.09 -5.52
N GLU A 554 -22.36 16.21 -5.01
CA GLU A 554 -21.29 16.98 -5.66
C GLU A 554 -20.31 16.13 -6.45
N GLU A 555 -20.78 15.13 -7.19
CA GLU A 555 -19.95 14.16 -7.89
C GLU A 555 -19.16 14.73 -9.08
N ASN A 556 -19.57 15.89 -9.60
CA ASN A 556 -18.91 16.61 -10.70
C ASN A 556 -17.90 17.65 -10.19
N ARG A 557 -17.49 17.57 -8.93
CA ARG A 557 -16.54 18.49 -8.33
C ARG A 557 -15.26 17.78 -7.98
N VAL A 558 -14.14 18.30 -8.47
CA VAL A 558 -12.79 17.82 -8.19
C VAL A 558 -11.90 18.99 -7.79
N GLY A 559 -10.90 18.77 -6.97
CA GLY A 559 -10.01 19.83 -6.53
C GLY A 559 -8.59 19.38 -6.29
N LEU A 560 -7.70 20.37 -6.18
CA LEU A 560 -6.36 20.25 -5.66
C LEU A 560 -6.28 21.04 -4.35
N LEU A 561 -5.99 20.37 -3.25
CA LEU A 561 -5.72 20.95 -1.94
C LEU A 561 -4.23 21.24 -1.80
N VAL A 562 -3.89 22.37 -1.22
CA VAL A 562 -2.52 22.78 -0.87
C VAL A 562 -2.49 23.11 0.61
N LEU A 563 -1.82 22.29 1.40
CA LEU A 563 -1.58 22.52 2.83
C LEU A 563 -0.16 23.04 3.02
N ASP A 564 0.02 23.99 3.94
CA ASP A 564 1.33 24.24 4.54
C ASP A 564 1.73 23.01 5.34
N ALA A 565 2.85 22.38 5.00
CA ALA A 565 3.21 21.10 5.59
C ALA A 565 3.63 21.21 7.07
N LYS A 566 4.07 22.38 7.51
CA LYS A 566 4.52 22.64 8.89
C LYS A 566 3.35 22.78 9.85
N SER A 567 2.41 23.66 9.55
CA SER A 567 1.20 23.89 10.35
C SER A 567 0.12 22.86 10.07
N PHE A 568 0.19 22.16 8.95
CA PHE A 568 -0.81 21.24 8.40
C PHE A 568 -2.18 21.89 8.22
N THR A 569 -2.17 23.18 7.82
CA THR A 569 -3.37 23.97 7.54
C THR A 569 -3.46 24.32 6.07
N GLU A 570 -4.66 24.47 5.56
CA GLU A 570 -4.89 24.87 4.18
C GLU A 570 -4.41 26.30 3.93
N ILE A 571 -3.62 26.46 2.86
CA ILE A 571 -3.17 27.76 2.37
C ILE A 571 -3.80 28.11 1.01
N ALA A 572 -4.17 27.09 0.23
CA ALA A 572 -4.87 27.28 -1.03
C ALA A 572 -5.62 26.00 -1.44
N ARG A 573 -6.60 26.19 -2.31
CA ARG A 573 -7.21 25.11 -3.11
C ARG A 573 -7.55 25.61 -4.49
N SER A 574 -7.62 24.68 -5.43
CA SER A 574 -8.18 24.93 -6.77
C SER A 574 -9.32 23.95 -7.01
N GLU A 575 -10.48 24.46 -7.43
CA GLU A 575 -11.69 23.67 -7.64
C GLU A 575 -12.11 23.70 -9.12
N PHE A 576 -12.62 22.58 -9.58
CA PHE A 576 -13.04 22.36 -10.95
C PHE A 576 -14.44 21.78 -11.00
N THR A 577 -15.26 22.26 -11.94
CA THR A 577 -16.53 21.61 -12.30
C THR A 577 -16.31 20.79 -13.55
N THR A 578 -16.53 19.50 -13.45
CA THR A 578 -16.31 18.53 -14.53
C THR A 578 -17.61 18.22 -15.27
N PRO A 579 -17.55 17.77 -16.54
CA PRO A 579 -18.74 17.47 -17.31
C PRO A 579 -19.51 16.22 -16.83
N GLY A 580 -18.87 15.40 -16.02
CA GLY A 580 -19.42 14.19 -15.42
C GLY A 580 -18.72 13.82 -14.13
N PRO A 581 -19.13 12.73 -13.45
CA PRO A 581 -18.56 12.30 -12.18
C PRO A 581 -17.05 12.01 -12.28
N VAL A 582 -16.32 12.33 -11.20
CA VAL A 582 -14.91 11.99 -11.06
C VAL A 582 -14.73 11.11 -9.82
N PRO A 583 -14.22 9.87 -9.99
CA PRO A 583 -13.93 8.99 -8.86
C PRO A 583 -12.66 9.40 -8.11
N LYS A 584 -12.56 8.97 -6.86
CA LYS A 584 -11.37 9.16 -6.02
C LYS A 584 -10.19 8.38 -6.60
N CYS A 585 -9.05 9.05 -6.82
CA CYS A 585 -7.80 8.41 -7.31
C CYS A 585 -7.00 7.73 -6.19
N LEU A 586 -6.00 6.93 -6.59
CA LEU A 586 -5.10 6.20 -5.68
C LEU A 586 -3.76 6.91 -5.51
N HIS A 587 -2.75 6.51 -6.30
CA HIS A 587 -1.38 6.97 -6.16
C HIS A 587 -0.97 7.96 -7.25
N GLY A 588 0.12 8.67 -7.02
CA GLY A 588 0.64 9.59 -8.01
C GLY A 588 2.07 10.03 -7.74
N TRP A 589 2.50 10.97 -8.56
CA TRP A 589 3.83 11.56 -8.52
C TRP A 589 3.75 13.05 -8.82
N PHE A 590 4.49 13.87 -8.08
CA PHE A 590 4.66 15.28 -8.42
C PHE A 590 5.89 15.44 -9.33
N ARG A 591 5.65 15.96 -10.53
CA ARG A 591 6.68 16.33 -11.50
C ARG A 591 6.93 17.82 -11.43
N ALA A 592 8.00 18.24 -10.78
CA ALA A 592 8.39 19.65 -10.78
C ALA A 592 8.75 20.14 -12.18
N THR A 593 8.38 21.37 -12.52
CA THR A 593 8.85 22.01 -13.75
C THR A 593 10.34 22.30 -13.61
N LYS A 594 11.17 21.76 -14.52
CA LYS A 594 12.60 22.12 -14.58
C LYS A 594 12.68 23.62 -14.86
N LYS A 595 13.35 24.40 -14.01
CA LYS A 595 13.68 25.80 -14.35
C LYS A 595 14.50 25.75 -15.62
N ALA A 596 14.09 26.56 -16.64
CA ALA A 596 14.96 26.80 -17.78
C ALA A 596 16.19 27.53 -17.24
N ASP A 597 17.38 26.93 -17.43
CA ASP A 597 18.68 27.56 -17.11
C ASP A 597 18.92 28.84 -17.92
#